data_28e4a5d781347b194cdaac28d20a266f
#
_entry.id   28e4a5d781347b194cdaac28d20a266f
#
_cell.length_a   1.000
_cell.length_b   1.000
_cell.length_c   1.000
_cell.angle_alpha   90.00
_cell.angle_beta   90.00
_cell.angle_gamma   90.00
#
_symmetry.space_group_name_H-M   'P 1'
#
loop_
_entity.id
_entity.type
_entity.pdbx_description
1 polymer ?
#
loop_
_entity_poly.entity_id
_entity_poly.type
_entity_poly.pdbx_seq_one_letter_code
_entity_poly.pdbx_strand_id
1 'polypeptide(L)'
;MKKILFILFTVQFILIPRITGSYGANSIGNNHGHSVTNQGKKTIKKDIFGDTVIENNCGNRKTIKKDIFGDTVIEDNRGNRKSIKKDIFGNTVIENNKGYKKTIKTDIFGNKIIEDNHGKKQIVKKNIFGNVIIENY
;
A
#
# COMPACT_ATOMS: atom_id res chain seq x y z
N MET A 1 31.03 19.73 3.45
CA MET A 1 30.47 18.41 3.82
C MET A 1 28.95 18.56 3.92
N LYS A 2 28.20 18.13 2.92
CA LYS A 2 26.71 18.23 2.90
C LYS A 2 26.12 16.99 3.57
N LYS A 3 25.46 17.15 4.71
CA LYS A 3 24.74 16.06 5.40
C LYS A 3 23.49 15.74 4.60
N ILE A 4 23.44 14.55 4.00
CA ILE A 4 22.26 14.01 3.34
C ILE A 4 21.32 13.50 4.44
N LEU A 5 20.23 14.20 4.66
CA LEU A 5 19.16 13.80 5.58
C LEU A 5 18.28 12.74 4.88
N PHE A 6 18.47 11.49 5.27
CA PHE A 6 17.58 10.41 4.88
C PHE A 6 16.23 10.57 5.60
N ILE A 7 15.23 11.11 4.89
CA ILE A 7 13.85 11.08 5.38
C ILE A 7 13.30 9.70 5.06
N LEU A 8 13.26 8.85 6.08
CA LEU A 8 12.58 7.56 6.06
C LEU A 8 11.07 7.81 5.98
N PHE A 9 10.49 7.68 4.80
CA PHE A 9 9.03 7.64 4.64
C PHE A 9 8.53 6.30 5.16
N THR A 10 8.17 6.24 6.43
CA THR A 10 7.36 5.16 6.97
C THR A 10 5.95 5.32 6.41
N VAL A 11 5.60 4.46 5.46
CA VAL A 11 4.20 4.28 5.05
C VAL A 11 3.49 3.61 6.22
N GLN A 12 2.91 4.40 7.10
CA GLN A 12 1.99 3.88 8.12
C GLN A 12 0.72 3.43 7.41
N PHE A 13 0.54 2.11 7.35
CA PHE A 13 -0.76 1.51 7.07
C PHE A 13 -1.66 1.81 8.26
N ILE A 14 -2.59 2.75 8.09
CA ILE A 14 -3.67 2.92 9.05
C ILE A 14 -4.55 1.69 8.95
N LEU A 15 -4.40 0.81 9.93
CA LEU A 15 -5.30 -0.31 10.17
C LEU A 15 -6.60 0.29 10.74
N ILE A 16 -7.66 0.35 9.94
CA ILE A 16 -9.00 0.67 10.44
C ILE A 16 -9.53 -0.59 11.13
N PRO A 17 -9.77 -0.59 12.46
CA PRO A 17 -10.41 -1.73 13.12
C PRO A 17 -11.87 -1.80 12.65
N ARG A 18 -12.25 -2.91 12.03
CA ARG A 18 -13.67 -3.23 11.85
C ARG A 18 -14.24 -3.58 13.22
N ILE A 19 -15.13 -2.73 13.71
CA ILE A 19 -15.96 -3.04 14.86
C ILE A 19 -17.03 -4.04 14.38
N THR A 20 -16.84 -5.31 14.68
CA THR A 20 -17.89 -6.32 14.55
C THR A 20 -18.68 -6.34 15.85
N GLY A 21 -19.87 -5.72 15.86
CA GLY A 21 -20.84 -5.89 16.91
C GLY A 21 -21.38 -7.32 16.88
N SER A 22 -21.14 -8.07 17.95
CA SER A 22 -21.75 -9.38 18.17
C SER A 22 -23.16 -9.19 18.73
N TYR A 23 -24.19 -9.51 17.96
CA TYR A 23 -25.50 -9.80 18.48
C TYR A 23 -25.59 -11.30 18.75
N GLY A 24 -25.75 -11.68 20.00
CA GLY A 24 -25.99 -13.05 20.43
C GLY A 24 -27.35 -13.55 19.95
N ALA A 25 -27.36 -14.70 19.30
CA ALA A 25 -28.53 -15.55 19.17
C ALA A 25 -28.13 -16.97 19.58
N ASN A 26 -28.71 -17.44 20.68
CA ASN A 26 -28.66 -18.83 21.10
C ASN A 26 -29.38 -19.69 20.05
N SER A 27 -28.73 -20.69 19.47
CA SER A 27 -29.41 -21.85 18.95
C SER A 27 -28.55 -23.10 19.18
N ILE A 28 -29.19 -24.06 19.76
CA ILE A 28 -28.74 -25.41 20.13
C ILE A 28 -28.57 -26.24 18.88
N GLY A 29 -27.44 -26.94 18.79
CA GLY A 29 -27.30 -28.23 18.07
C GLY A 29 -26.77 -28.18 16.66
N ASN A 30 -25.55 -28.61 16.47
CA ASN A 30 -25.04 -29.76 15.70
C ASN A 30 -23.54 -29.60 15.44
N ASN A 31 -22.79 -30.61 15.89
CA ASN A 31 -21.36 -30.76 15.66
C ASN A 31 -21.03 -30.83 14.17
N HIS A 32 -20.58 -29.70 13.61
CA HIS A 32 -19.75 -29.69 12.41
C HIS A 32 -18.46 -28.97 12.77
N GLY A 33 -17.35 -29.67 12.67
CA GLY A 33 -16.03 -29.18 12.99
C GLY A 33 -15.79 -27.83 12.34
N HIS A 34 -15.77 -26.78 13.14
CA HIS A 34 -15.29 -25.47 12.68
C HIS A 34 -13.78 -25.60 12.52
N SER A 35 -13.36 -25.81 11.28
CA SER A 35 -12.01 -25.55 10.87
C SER A 35 -11.73 -24.07 11.16
N VAL A 36 -11.05 -23.80 12.27
CA VAL A 36 -10.47 -22.48 12.54
C VAL A 36 -9.45 -22.23 11.44
N THR A 37 -9.90 -21.55 10.38
CA THR A 37 -9.01 -21.14 9.31
C THR A 37 -8.04 -20.12 9.87
N ASN A 38 -6.79 -20.50 10.06
CA ASN A 38 -5.65 -19.65 10.43
C ASN A 38 -5.32 -18.62 9.30
N GLN A 39 -6.31 -17.87 8.83
CA GLN A 39 -6.19 -16.96 7.69
C GLN A 39 -5.37 -15.71 7.97
N GLY A 40 -4.86 -15.53 9.18
CA GLY A 40 -4.20 -14.30 9.61
C GLY A 40 -2.66 -14.32 9.65
N LYS A 41 -2.02 -15.48 9.58
CA LYS A 41 -0.56 -15.56 9.73
C LYS A 41 0.15 -15.12 8.44
N LYS A 42 0.96 -14.05 8.54
CA LYS A 42 1.87 -13.59 7.49
C LYS A 42 3.30 -13.71 7.96
N THR A 43 4.17 -14.17 7.08
CA THR A 43 5.62 -14.20 7.29
C THR A 43 6.26 -13.17 6.37
N ILE A 44 7.15 -12.35 6.94
CA ILE A 44 7.96 -11.37 6.20
C ILE A 44 9.41 -11.79 6.36
N LYS A 45 10.10 -12.00 5.25
CA LYS A 45 11.51 -12.43 5.22
C LYS A 45 12.27 -11.72 4.13
N LYS A 46 13.60 -11.72 4.21
CA LYS A 46 14.48 -11.37 3.12
C LYS A 46 14.87 -12.65 2.37
N ASP A 47 14.95 -12.55 1.05
CA ASP A 47 15.55 -13.61 0.23
C ASP A 47 17.06 -13.41 0.08
N ILE A 48 17.70 -14.28 -0.69
CA ILE A 48 19.15 -14.26 -0.93
C ILE A 48 19.63 -13.01 -1.71
N PHE A 49 18.72 -12.30 -2.38
CA PHE A 49 18.99 -11.05 -3.11
C PHE A 49 18.71 -9.81 -2.28
N GLY A 50 18.23 -9.98 -1.03
CA GLY A 50 17.85 -8.90 -0.14
C GLY A 50 16.43 -8.37 -0.38
N ASP A 51 15.66 -8.96 -1.29
CA ASP A 51 14.29 -8.59 -1.55
C ASP A 51 13.37 -8.97 -0.38
N THR A 52 12.32 -8.18 -0.17
CA THR A 52 11.34 -8.49 0.88
C THR A 52 10.26 -9.42 0.33
N VAL A 53 10.14 -10.59 0.93
CA VAL A 53 9.12 -11.58 0.58
C VAL A 53 8.08 -11.64 1.70
N ILE A 54 6.81 -11.48 1.34
CA ILE A 54 5.66 -11.58 2.23
C ILE A 54 4.83 -12.78 1.79
N GLU A 55 4.67 -13.74 2.67
CA GLU A 55 3.90 -14.97 2.42
C GLU A 55 2.81 -15.13 3.49
N ASN A 56 1.68 -15.72 3.12
CA ASN A 56 0.67 -16.14 4.09
C ASN A 56 0.47 -17.66 4.03
N ASN A 57 -0.20 -18.20 5.01
CA ASN A 57 -0.50 -19.64 5.11
C ASN A 57 -1.50 -20.15 4.04
N CYS A 58 -2.06 -19.26 3.21
CA CYS A 58 -2.91 -19.61 2.06
C CYS A 58 -2.12 -19.68 0.74
N GLY A 59 -0.77 -19.65 0.78
CA GLY A 59 0.08 -19.71 -0.41
C GLY A 59 0.16 -18.41 -1.21
N ASN A 60 -0.43 -17.29 -0.75
CA ASN A 60 -0.22 -16.02 -1.41
C ASN A 60 1.18 -15.49 -1.07
N ARG A 61 1.93 -15.17 -2.11
CA ARG A 61 3.29 -14.61 -1.99
C ARG A 61 3.36 -13.27 -2.70
N LYS A 62 4.06 -12.32 -2.09
CA LYS A 62 4.37 -11.01 -2.64
C LYS A 62 5.85 -10.73 -2.44
N THR A 63 6.54 -10.30 -3.49
CA THR A 63 7.94 -9.87 -3.45
C THR A 63 8.02 -8.37 -3.69
N ILE A 64 8.79 -7.68 -2.87
CA ILE A 64 9.10 -6.25 -2.99
C ILE A 64 10.60 -6.13 -3.22
N LYS A 65 10.98 -5.61 -4.37
CA LYS A 65 12.37 -5.50 -4.82
C LYS A 65 12.68 -4.12 -5.39
N LYS A 66 13.96 -3.81 -5.52
CA LYS A 66 14.45 -2.68 -6.32
C LYS A 66 14.89 -3.19 -7.68
N ASP A 67 14.54 -2.46 -8.72
CA ASP A 67 15.12 -2.73 -10.04
C ASP A 67 16.47 -2.00 -10.21
N ILE A 68 17.06 -2.16 -11.40
CA ILE A 68 18.38 -1.58 -11.73
C ILE A 68 18.38 -0.04 -11.75
N PHE A 69 17.19 0.59 -11.82
CA PHE A 69 17.03 2.05 -11.78
C PHE A 69 16.72 2.55 -10.37
N GLY A 70 16.62 1.64 -9.39
CA GLY A 70 16.26 1.96 -8.00
C GLY A 70 14.77 2.09 -7.75
N ASP A 71 13.93 1.82 -8.75
CA ASP A 71 12.48 1.83 -8.62
C ASP A 71 12.00 0.66 -7.76
N THR A 72 10.91 0.86 -7.04
CA THR A 72 10.31 -0.22 -6.25
C THR A 72 9.36 -1.01 -7.11
N VAL A 73 9.60 -2.31 -7.22
CA VAL A 73 8.74 -3.25 -7.93
C VAL A 73 8.10 -4.21 -6.92
N ILE A 74 6.79 -4.36 -7.02
CA ILE A 74 5.99 -5.27 -6.19
C ILE A 74 5.34 -6.27 -7.13
N GLU A 75 5.62 -7.56 -6.92
CA GLU A 75 5.07 -8.67 -7.71
C GLU A 75 4.39 -9.67 -6.79
N ASP A 76 3.30 -10.27 -7.23
CA ASP A 76 2.67 -11.39 -6.53
C ASP A 76 2.76 -12.68 -7.36
N ASN A 77 2.48 -13.82 -6.72
CA ASN A 77 2.51 -15.12 -7.38
C ASN A 77 1.34 -15.38 -8.34
N ARG A 78 0.47 -14.38 -8.57
CA ARG A 78 -0.62 -14.39 -9.56
C ARG A 78 -0.26 -13.57 -10.79
N GLY A 79 0.98 -13.09 -10.91
CA GLY A 79 1.46 -12.28 -12.03
C GLY A 79 1.04 -10.82 -11.98
N ASN A 80 0.44 -10.32 -10.90
CA ASN A 80 0.20 -8.89 -10.77
C ASN A 80 1.52 -8.20 -10.40
N ARG A 81 1.84 -7.14 -11.17
CA ARG A 81 3.04 -6.33 -10.97
C ARG A 81 2.66 -4.88 -10.80
N LYS A 82 3.31 -4.21 -9.87
CA LYS A 82 3.20 -2.77 -9.60
C LYS A 82 4.60 -2.19 -9.50
N SER A 83 4.86 -1.06 -10.17
CA SER A 83 6.07 -0.28 -10.01
C SER A 83 5.77 1.06 -9.36
N ILE A 84 6.71 1.54 -8.55
CA ILE A 84 6.68 2.85 -7.90
C ILE A 84 8.01 3.51 -8.23
N LYS A 85 7.95 4.58 -9.00
CA LYS A 85 9.13 5.29 -9.53
C LYS A 85 9.02 6.79 -9.35
N LYS A 86 10.11 7.50 -9.52
CA LYS A 86 10.14 8.96 -9.66
C LYS A 86 10.21 9.32 -11.14
N ASP A 87 9.44 10.33 -11.55
CA ASP A 87 9.62 10.94 -12.85
C ASP A 87 10.76 11.99 -12.82
N ILE A 88 11.06 12.59 -13.97
CA ILE A 88 12.10 13.62 -14.11
C ILE A 88 11.84 14.90 -13.30
N PHE A 89 10.58 15.12 -12.88
CA PHE A 89 10.16 16.25 -12.04
C PHE A 89 10.12 15.89 -10.55
N GLY A 90 10.50 14.66 -10.18
CA GLY A 90 10.48 14.17 -8.80
C GLY A 90 9.11 13.73 -8.31
N ASN A 91 8.07 13.70 -9.14
CA ASN A 91 6.76 13.17 -8.79
C ASN A 91 6.82 11.66 -8.59
N THR A 92 5.94 11.12 -7.74
CA THR A 92 5.83 9.67 -7.60
C THR A 92 4.83 9.13 -8.61
N VAL A 93 5.27 8.21 -9.44
CA VAL A 93 4.42 7.51 -10.42
C VAL A 93 4.27 6.07 -9.97
N ILE A 94 3.01 5.61 -9.92
CA ILE A 94 2.62 4.25 -9.57
C ILE A 94 1.92 3.67 -10.79
N GLU A 95 2.45 2.56 -11.31
CA GLU A 95 1.91 1.87 -12.48
C GLU A 95 1.71 0.39 -12.17
N ASN A 96 0.75 -0.25 -12.82
CA ASN A 96 0.61 -1.71 -12.77
C ASN A 96 0.61 -2.31 -14.19
N ASN A 97 0.78 -3.62 -14.27
CA ASN A 97 0.78 -4.34 -15.54
C ASN A 97 -0.60 -4.49 -16.22
N LYS A 98 -1.65 -3.87 -15.64
CA LYS A 98 -3.01 -3.81 -16.19
C LYS A 98 -3.34 -2.43 -16.77
N GLY A 99 -2.33 -1.56 -16.95
CA GLY A 99 -2.49 -0.22 -17.54
C GLY A 99 -2.96 0.87 -16.56
N TYR A 100 -3.17 0.55 -15.27
CA TYR A 100 -3.47 1.59 -14.28
C TYR A 100 -2.23 2.41 -13.97
N LYS A 101 -2.36 3.73 -14.01
CA LYS A 101 -1.32 4.70 -13.66
C LYS A 101 -1.86 5.74 -12.71
N LYS A 102 -1.09 6.06 -11.68
CA LYS A 102 -1.36 7.12 -10.72
C LYS A 102 -0.12 7.97 -10.54
N THR A 103 -0.27 9.29 -10.57
CA THR A 103 0.81 10.25 -10.31
C THR A 103 0.50 11.04 -9.05
N ILE A 104 1.49 11.19 -8.18
CA ILE A 104 1.42 11.98 -6.96
C ILE A 104 2.44 13.12 -7.10
N LYS A 105 1.93 14.34 -7.18
CA LYS A 105 2.69 15.59 -7.31
C LYS A 105 2.63 16.36 -5.99
N THR A 106 3.55 17.28 -5.81
CA THR A 106 3.46 18.31 -4.75
C THR A 106 3.41 19.66 -5.43
N ASP A 107 2.39 20.48 -5.10
CA ASP A 107 2.30 21.84 -5.62
C ASP A 107 3.24 22.80 -4.87
N ILE A 108 3.28 24.05 -5.31
CA ILE A 108 4.12 25.11 -4.72
C ILE A 108 3.73 25.46 -3.26
N PHE A 109 2.52 25.09 -2.83
CA PHE A 109 2.01 25.29 -1.47
C PHE A 109 2.24 24.07 -0.57
N GLY A 110 2.86 23.00 -1.11
CA GLY A 110 3.11 21.74 -0.38
C GLY A 110 1.94 20.78 -0.35
N ASN A 111 0.83 21.06 -1.04
CA ASN A 111 -0.30 20.12 -1.13
C ASN A 111 0.06 18.94 -2.01
N LYS A 112 -0.52 17.78 -1.72
CA LYS A 112 -0.39 16.59 -2.58
C LYS A 112 -1.54 16.54 -3.57
N ILE A 113 -1.20 16.47 -4.85
CA ILE A 113 -2.15 16.29 -5.95
C ILE A 113 -1.97 14.85 -6.44
N ILE A 114 -3.03 14.07 -6.40
CA ILE A 114 -3.07 12.68 -6.82
C ILE A 114 -3.99 12.60 -8.03
N GLU A 115 -3.44 12.15 -9.15
CA GLU A 115 -4.18 12.00 -10.42
C GLU A 115 -4.00 10.58 -10.95
N ASP A 116 -5.05 9.99 -11.49
CA ASP A 116 -4.96 8.70 -12.18
C ASP A 116 -5.31 8.83 -13.66
N ASN A 117 -5.00 7.78 -14.43
CA ASN A 117 -5.27 7.76 -15.86
C ASN A 117 -6.74 7.51 -16.23
N HIS A 118 -7.65 7.46 -15.24
CA HIS A 118 -9.10 7.43 -15.42
C HIS A 118 -9.74 8.81 -15.19
N GLY A 119 -8.93 9.85 -15.00
CA GLY A 119 -9.38 11.22 -14.81
C GLY A 119 -9.76 11.58 -13.37
N LYS A 120 -9.58 10.66 -12.41
CA LYS A 120 -9.80 10.97 -10.99
C LYS A 120 -8.67 11.84 -10.47
N LYS A 121 -9.05 12.93 -9.82
CA LYS A 121 -8.12 13.84 -9.16
C LYS A 121 -8.48 14.02 -7.69
N GLN A 122 -7.49 14.02 -6.84
CA GLN A 122 -7.61 14.24 -5.40
C GLN A 122 -6.55 15.23 -4.96
N ILE A 123 -6.95 16.21 -4.14
CA ILE A 123 -6.02 17.16 -3.51
C ILE A 123 -6.04 16.92 -2.01
N VAL A 124 -4.86 16.69 -1.44
CA VAL A 124 -4.66 16.54 0.01
C VAL A 124 -3.85 17.73 0.51
N LYS A 125 -4.47 18.53 1.37
CA LYS A 125 -3.89 19.75 1.94
C LYS A 125 -4.05 19.78 3.46
N LYS A 126 -3.27 20.64 4.13
CA LYS A 126 -3.43 20.93 5.55
C LYS A 126 -3.98 22.34 5.73
N ASN A 127 -4.94 22.50 6.64
CA ASN A 127 -5.37 23.82 7.06
C ASN A 127 -4.40 24.42 8.10
N ILE A 128 -4.67 25.67 8.50
CA ILE A 128 -3.86 26.42 9.49
C ILE A 128 -3.81 25.75 10.87
N PHE A 129 -4.77 24.87 11.18
CA PHE A 129 -4.82 24.10 12.43
C PHE A 129 -4.12 22.74 12.31
N GLY A 130 -3.51 22.42 11.14
CA GLY A 130 -2.84 21.14 10.88
C GLY A 130 -3.77 19.98 10.49
N ASN A 131 -5.08 20.21 10.37
CA ASN A 131 -6.02 19.20 9.93
C ASN A 131 -5.82 18.87 8.45
N VAL A 132 -5.93 17.60 8.11
CA VAL A 132 -5.86 17.12 6.72
C VAL A 132 -7.24 17.26 6.07
N ILE A 133 -7.28 17.94 4.93
CA ILE A 133 -8.46 18.11 4.09
C ILE A 133 -8.21 17.36 2.79
N ILE A 134 -9.19 16.57 2.35
CA ILE A 134 -9.13 15.78 1.11
C ILE A 134 -10.29 16.24 0.23
N GLU A 135 -9.97 16.75 -0.96
CA GLU A 135 -10.92 17.17 -1.99
C GLU A 135 -10.84 16.20 -3.17
N ASN A 136 -11.97 15.77 -3.69
CA ASN A 136 -12.07 14.86 -4.83
C ASN A 136 -12.73 15.57 -6.02
N TYR A 137 -12.21 15.33 -7.23
CA TYR A 137 -12.64 15.92 -8.49
C TYR A 137 -12.81 14.84 -9.55
#